data_4aa34aea400402d125e64bd0f518565c
#
_entry.id   4aa34aea400402d125e64bd0f518565c
#
_cell.length_a   1.000
_cell.length_b   1.000
_cell.length_c   1.000
_cell.angle_alpha   90.00
_cell.angle_beta   90.00
_cell.angle_gamma   90.00
#
_symmetry.space_group_name_H-M   'P 1'
#
loop_
_entity.id
_entity.type
_entity.pdbx_description
1 polymer ?
#
loop_
_entity_poly.entity_id
_entity_poly.type
_entity_poly.pdbx_seq_one_letter_code
_entity_poly.pdbx_strand_id
1 'polypeptide(L)'
;MLTWYKNLYLGNTVRGQERKLIRRLEKGKPVPGVWLVTIASNEENNLDLIPSELLLQKALRVQCPMIVGIGFTRLEALLILVQIVHEVYRETKDMNIRAWLLERADGGKI
;
A
#
# COMPACT_ATOMS: atom_id res chain seq x y z
N MET A 1 9.88 -10.40 5.59
CA MET A 1 9.64 -10.02 4.21
C MET A 1 8.28 -9.35 4.08
N LEU A 2 8.22 -8.23 3.36
CA LEU A 2 6.98 -7.50 3.17
C LEU A 2 6.21 -8.04 1.98
N THR A 3 4.89 -7.82 1.99
CA THR A 3 4.03 -8.24 0.88
C THR A 3 3.63 -7.02 0.08
N TRP A 4 3.85 -7.07 -1.22
CA TRP A 4 3.59 -5.94 -2.11
C TRP A 4 2.52 -6.29 -3.12
N TYR A 5 1.59 -5.35 -3.33
CA TYR A 5 0.59 -5.51 -4.37
C TYR A 5 1.27 -5.50 -5.73
N LYS A 6 0.85 -6.39 -6.61
CA LYS A 6 1.48 -6.54 -7.92
C LYS A 6 1.45 -5.26 -8.74
N ASN A 7 0.33 -4.56 -8.74
CA ASN A 7 0.16 -3.32 -9.48
C ASN A 7 0.21 -2.13 -8.53
N LEU A 8 1.33 -2.01 -7.84
CA LEU A 8 1.53 -1.02 -6.79
C LEU A 8 1.18 0.38 -7.28
N TYR A 9 0.40 1.11 -6.49
CA TYR A 9 0.06 2.49 -6.78
C TYR A 9 1.18 3.40 -6.30
N LEU A 10 1.63 4.31 -7.15
CA LEU A 10 2.77 5.17 -6.83
C LEU A 10 2.36 6.63 -6.87
N GLY A 11 2.77 7.37 -5.84
CA GLY A 11 2.61 8.82 -5.86
C GLY A 11 3.44 9.42 -6.99
N ASN A 12 3.06 10.62 -7.42
CA ASN A 12 3.73 11.25 -8.54
C ASN A 12 5.23 11.44 -8.31
N THR A 13 5.63 11.74 -7.07
CA THR A 13 7.04 11.97 -6.76
C THR A 13 7.79 10.66 -6.51
N VAL A 14 7.09 9.55 -6.38
CA VAL A 14 7.70 8.25 -6.15
C VAL A 14 8.10 7.57 -7.46
N ARG A 15 7.41 7.90 -8.53
CA ARG A 15 7.64 7.26 -9.83
C ARG A 15 9.09 7.37 -10.25
N GLY A 16 9.67 6.25 -10.61
CA GLY A 16 11.07 6.18 -10.99
C GLY A 16 11.98 5.82 -9.83
N GLN A 17 11.50 5.90 -8.60
CA GLN A 17 12.27 5.57 -7.41
C GLN A 17 11.72 4.37 -6.66
N GLU A 18 10.66 3.75 -7.17
CA GLU A 18 9.95 2.70 -6.44
C GLU A 18 10.84 1.51 -6.10
N ARG A 19 11.70 1.09 -7.01
CA ARG A 19 12.57 -0.05 -6.75
C ARG A 19 13.54 0.22 -5.61
N LYS A 20 14.08 1.43 -5.57
CA LYS A 20 14.99 1.84 -4.52
C LYS A 20 14.30 1.86 -3.18
N LEU A 21 13.09 2.43 -3.15
CA LEU A 21 12.31 2.51 -1.92
C LEU A 21 11.91 1.13 -1.41
N ILE A 22 11.45 0.27 -2.30
CA ILE A 22 11.07 -1.09 -1.93
C ILE A 22 12.26 -1.82 -1.35
N ARG A 23 13.42 -1.70 -1.97
CA ARG A 23 14.62 -2.38 -1.50
C ARG A 23 15.00 -1.93 -0.10
N ARG A 24 14.95 -0.61 0.13
CA ARG A 24 15.30 -0.08 1.45
C ARG A 24 14.30 -0.55 2.51
N LEU A 25 13.01 -0.52 2.19
CA LEU A 25 11.99 -0.97 3.13
C LEU A 25 12.13 -2.46 3.42
N GLU A 26 12.43 -3.27 2.41
CA GLU A 26 12.64 -4.70 2.62
C GLU A 26 13.83 -4.98 3.53
N LYS A 27 14.83 -4.12 3.48
CA LYS A 27 16.02 -4.29 4.32
C LYS A 27 15.84 -3.68 5.71
N GLY A 28 14.69 -3.12 6.01
CA GLY A 28 14.44 -2.50 7.31
C GLY A 28 15.19 -1.20 7.50
N LYS A 29 15.57 -0.52 6.43
CA LYS A 29 16.29 0.75 6.52
C LYS A 29 15.31 1.91 6.58
N PRO A 30 15.65 2.98 7.29
CA PRO A 30 14.74 4.12 7.40
C PRO A 30 14.56 4.82 6.06
N VAL A 31 13.32 5.22 5.77
CA VAL A 31 13.00 6.02 4.60
C VAL A 31 12.10 7.16 5.07
N PRO A 32 12.72 8.24 5.61
CA PRO A 32 11.94 9.33 6.20
C PRO A 32 10.97 9.95 5.20
N GLY A 33 9.80 10.31 5.70
CA GLY A 33 8.81 11.01 4.89
C GLY A 33 7.93 10.11 4.02
N VAL A 34 8.28 8.85 3.88
CA VAL A 34 7.50 7.93 3.05
C VAL A 34 6.30 7.40 3.83
N TRP A 35 5.15 7.43 3.19
CA TRP A 35 3.91 6.87 3.72
C TRP A 35 3.43 5.74 2.83
N LEU A 36 2.79 4.76 3.43
CA LEU A 36 2.33 3.57 2.73
C LEU A 36 0.83 3.44 2.85
N VAL A 37 0.21 2.95 1.77
CA VAL A 37 -1.19 2.55 1.78
C VAL A 37 -1.19 1.03 1.84
N THR A 38 -1.86 0.46 2.83
CA THR A 38 -1.93 -0.99 2.97
C THR A 38 -3.38 -1.44 3.03
N ILE A 39 -3.60 -2.71 2.79
CA ILE A 39 -4.88 -3.31 3.13
C ILE A 39 -5.00 -3.23 4.64
N ALA A 40 -6.19 -2.88 5.13
CA ALA A 40 -6.37 -2.75 6.56
C ALA A 40 -6.21 -4.10 7.26
N SER A 41 -5.59 -4.08 8.43
CA SER A 41 -5.46 -5.29 9.25
C SER A 41 -6.78 -5.66 9.90
N ASN A 42 -7.68 -4.69 10.04
CA ASN A 42 -9.00 -4.88 10.61
C ASN A 42 -10.00 -5.11 9.49
N GLU A 43 -10.75 -6.19 9.56
CA GLU A 43 -11.69 -6.54 8.48
C GLU A 43 -12.83 -5.52 8.31
N GLU A 44 -13.06 -4.68 9.30
CA GLU A 44 -14.09 -3.66 9.20
C GLU A 44 -13.66 -2.47 8.36
N ASN A 45 -12.36 -2.32 8.13
CA ASN A 45 -11.82 -1.25 7.31
C ASN A 45 -11.28 -1.80 6.01
N ASN A 46 -11.13 -0.95 5.01
CA ASN A 46 -10.61 -1.36 3.73
C ASN A 46 -9.12 -1.09 3.58
N LEU A 47 -8.70 0.11 3.91
CA LEU A 47 -7.32 0.55 3.70
C LEU A 47 -6.82 1.32 4.91
N ASP A 48 -5.52 1.27 5.14
CA ASP A 48 -4.85 2.05 6.16
C ASP A 48 -3.74 2.89 5.55
N LEU A 49 -3.46 4.02 6.18
CA LEU A 49 -2.29 4.84 5.87
C LEU A 49 -1.31 4.69 7.03
N ILE A 50 -0.09 4.29 6.74
CA ILE A 50 0.92 4.18 7.79
C ILE A 50 2.21 4.87 7.39
N PRO A 51 2.90 5.52 8.33
CA PRO A 51 4.25 6.03 8.04
C PRO A 51 5.21 4.85 7.96
N SER A 52 6.12 4.91 7.00
CA SER A 52 7.03 3.79 6.77
C SER A 52 7.93 3.52 7.97
N GLU A 53 8.13 4.50 8.84
CA GLU A 53 8.95 4.32 10.04
C GLU A 53 8.42 3.22 10.96
N LEU A 54 7.11 2.95 10.92
CA LEU A 54 6.57 1.86 11.72
C LEU A 54 7.17 0.52 11.36
N LEU A 55 7.62 0.36 10.12
CA LEU A 55 8.21 -0.90 9.67
C LEU A 55 9.62 -1.13 10.17
N LEU A 56 10.21 -0.14 10.86
CA LEU A 56 11.49 -0.33 11.52
C LEU A 56 11.35 -1.22 12.75
N GLN A 57 10.14 -1.30 13.30
CA GLN A 57 9.86 -2.18 14.42
C GLN A 57 9.56 -3.58 13.89
N LYS A 58 10.36 -4.54 14.31
CA LYS A 58 10.27 -5.89 13.78
C LYS A 58 8.86 -6.49 13.90
N ALA A 59 8.23 -6.30 15.05
CA ALA A 59 6.89 -6.86 15.27
C ALA A 59 5.87 -6.31 14.28
N LEU A 60 5.93 -4.99 14.02
CA LEU A 60 5.00 -4.37 13.08
C LEU A 60 5.33 -4.77 11.64
N ARG A 61 6.60 -4.94 11.34
CA ARG A 61 7.04 -5.35 10.02
C ARG A 61 6.53 -6.75 9.68
N VAL A 62 6.63 -7.67 10.64
CA VAL A 62 6.20 -9.05 10.43
C VAL A 62 4.70 -9.14 10.20
N GLN A 63 3.94 -8.27 10.86
CA GLN A 63 2.49 -8.29 10.76
C GLN A 63 1.93 -7.34 9.71
N CYS A 64 2.79 -6.68 8.95
CA CYS A 64 2.33 -5.68 7.99
C CYS A 64 1.46 -6.33 6.91
N PRO A 65 0.24 -5.84 6.70
CA PRO A 65 -0.58 -6.34 5.60
C PRO A 65 0.00 -5.95 4.26
N MET A 66 -0.60 -6.44 3.19
CA MET A 66 -0.13 -6.13 1.84
C MET A 66 -0.10 -4.64 1.59
N ILE A 67 1.05 -4.15 1.12
CA ILE A 67 1.24 -2.75 0.78
C ILE A 67 0.77 -2.55 -0.67
N VAL A 68 -0.12 -1.59 -0.87
CA VAL A 68 -0.71 -1.34 -2.19
C VAL A 68 -0.30 -0.01 -2.78
N GLY A 69 0.28 0.89 -1.98
CA GLY A 69 0.69 2.19 -2.49
C GLY A 69 1.82 2.81 -1.70
N ILE A 70 2.59 3.67 -2.34
CA ILE A 70 3.70 4.41 -1.74
C ILE A 70 3.60 5.87 -2.10
N GLY A 71 3.70 6.75 -1.10
CA GLY A 71 3.76 8.20 -1.32
C GLY A 71 4.91 8.79 -0.52
N PHE A 72 5.45 9.93 -0.99
CA PHE A 72 6.52 10.62 -0.26
C PHE A 72 5.99 11.50 0.87
N THR A 73 4.68 11.77 0.89
CA THR A 73 4.04 12.52 1.97
C THR A 73 2.75 11.82 2.34
N ARG A 74 2.21 12.17 3.50
CA ARG A 74 0.92 11.64 3.91
C ARG A 74 -0.16 12.04 2.90
N LEU A 75 -0.10 13.28 2.41
CA LEU A 75 -1.07 13.75 1.43
C LEU A 75 -1.02 12.92 0.16
N GLU A 76 0.19 12.63 -0.31
CA GLU A 76 0.34 11.84 -1.54
C GLU A 76 -0.24 10.44 -1.36
N ALA A 77 0.01 9.83 -0.20
CA ALA A 77 -0.57 8.52 0.11
C ALA A 77 -2.08 8.59 0.22
N LEU A 78 -2.60 9.67 0.81
CA LEU A 78 -4.04 9.85 0.90
C LEU A 78 -4.69 9.97 -0.48
N LEU A 79 -4.03 10.68 -1.40
CA LEU A 79 -4.53 10.78 -2.77
C LEU A 79 -4.55 9.43 -3.48
N ILE A 80 -3.56 8.59 -3.19
CA ILE A 80 -3.54 7.23 -3.70
C ILE A 80 -4.75 6.45 -3.18
N LEU A 81 -5.00 6.58 -1.88
CA LEU A 81 -6.15 5.90 -1.27
C LEU A 81 -7.44 6.32 -1.94
N VAL A 82 -7.62 7.61 -2.16
CA VAL A 82 -8.81 8.13 -2.83
C VAL A 82 -8.91 7.56 -4.25
N GLN A 83 -7.79 7.50 -4.95
CA GLN A 83 -7.77 6.95 -6.30
C GLN A 83 -8.23 5.49 -6.32
N ILE A 84 -7.75 4.69 -5.38
CA ILE A 84 -8.14 3.29 -5.29
C ILE A 84 -9.64 3.16 -5.04
N VAL A 85 -10.16 3.95 -4.10
CA VAL A 85 -11.59 3.93 -3.78
C VAL A 85 -12.42 4.26 -5.02
N HIS A 86 -12.01 5.27 -5.77
CA HIS A 86 -12.70 5.66 -6.98
C HIS A 86 -12.69 4.56 -8.03
N GLU A 87 -11.55 3.93 -8.23
CA GLU A 87 -11.43 2.85 -9.22
C GLU A 87 -12.34 1.68 -8.88
N VAL A 88 -12.30 1.26 -7.63
CA VAL A 88 -13.10 0.10 -7.21
C VAL A 88 -14.58 0.40 -7.35
N TYR A 89 -15.01 1.57 -6.89
CA TYR A 89 -16.42 1.92 -6.97
C TYR A 89 -16.88 2.03 -8.41
N ARG A 90 -16.04 2.60 -9.29
CA ARG A 90 -16.41 2.75 -10.69
C ARG A 90 -16.61 1.39 -11.36
N GLU A 91 -15.79 0.41 -11.01
CA GLU A 91 -15.86 -0.92 -11.63
C GLU A 91 -16.96 -1.81 -11.03
N THR A 92 -17.14 -1.72 -9.72
CA THR A 92 -18.00 -2.69 -9.03
C THR A 92 -19.27 -2.10 -8.45
N LYS A 93 -19.33 -0.75 -8.33
CA LYS A 93 -20.41 -0.06 -7.62
C LYS A 93 -20.51 -0.54 -6.17
N ASP A 94 -19.42 -1.06 -5.63
CA ASP A 94 -19.33 -1.60 -4.29
C ASP A 94 -18.14 -0.94 -3.59
N MET A 95 -18.21 -0.87 -2.27
CA MET A 95 -17.15 -0.27 -1.48
C MET A 95 -16.29 -1.32 -0.80
N ASN A 96 -16.36 -2.57 -1.24
CA ASN A 96 -15.53 -3.62 -0.67
C ASN A 96 -14.16 -3.63 -1.33
N ILE A 97 -13.38 -2.62 -1.01
CA ILE A 97 -12.10 -2.37 -1.63
C ILE A 97 -11.09 -3.44 -1.27
N ARG A 98 -11.12 -3.87 -0.01
CA ARG A 98 -10.21 -4.91 0.48
C ARG A 98 -10.35 -6.19 -0.34
N ALA A 99 -11.58 -6.63 -0.56
CA ALA A 99 -11.82 -7.85 -1.33
C ALA A 99 -11.38 -7.69 -2.79
N TRP A 100 -11.65 -6.52 -3.37
CA TRP A 100 -11.26 -6.24 -4.75
C TRP A 100 -9.74 -6.35 -4.93
N LEU A 101 -8.98 -5.75 -3.99
CA LEU A 101 -7.53 -5.79 -4.07
C LEU A 101 -6.97 -7.18 -3.83
N LEU A 102 -7.53 -7.91 -2.86
CA LEU A 102 -7.08 -9.27 -2.57
C LEU A 102 -7.34 -10.20 -3.74
N GLU A 103 -8.48 -10.06 -4.39
CA GLU A 103 -8.82 -10.84 -5.55
C GLU A 103 -7.84 -10.58 -6.69
N ARG A 104 -7.47 -9.31 -6.90
CA ARG A 104 -6.53 -8.96 -7.95
C ARG A 104 -5.10 -9.36 -7.60
N ALA A 105 -4.76 -9.42 -6.32
CA ALA A 105 -3.44 -9.88 -5.91
C ALA A 105 -3.24 -11.33 -6.35
N ASP A 106 -4.30 -12.13 -6.31
CA ASP A 106 -4.27 -13.50 -6.78
C ASP A 106 -4.59 -13.59 -8.27
N GLY A 107 -5.08 -12.52 -8.85
CA GLY A 107 -5.61 -12.51 -10.19
C GLY A 107 -4.61 -12.80 -11.28
N GLY A 108 -3.33 -12.72 -10.95
CA GLY A 108 -2.30 -13.05 -11.91
C GLY A 108 -2.41 -14.48 -12.41
N LYS A 109 -3.15 -15.30 -11.73
CA LYS A 109 -3.30 -16.69 -12.10
C LYS A 109 -4.47 -16.96 -13.03
N ILE A 110 -5.13 -15.97 -13.43
CA ILE A 110 -6.27 -16.14 -14.34
C ILE A 110 -5.82 -16.69 -15.67
#